data_d0d9f1f619ffde6502bed2746f5e9ed4
#
_entry.id   d0d9f1f619ffde6502bed2746f5e9ed4
#
_cell.length_a   1.000
_cell.length_b   1.000
_cell.length_c   1.000
_cell.angle_alpha   90.00
_cell.angle_beta   90.00
_cell.angle_gamma   90.00
#
_symmetry.space_group_name_H-M   'P 1'
#
loop_
_entity.id
_entity.type
_entity.pdbx_description
1 polymer ?
#
loop_
_entity_poly.entity_id
_entity_poly.type
_entity_poly.pdbx_seq_one_letter_code
_entity_poly.pdbx_strand_id
1 'polypeptide(L)'
;MSINDSYFEGLTRRKLRVGRTRLDDAGRIAQHVACRGCGYDLRGLDPYGRCSECGADVEPSLAGEALDVADPAWLRRLSVGTLLLMIVVAVTAAQWVLAILGGLGGVAMMAGNAVLGWVWVGLTVATVAAAIAGAWLATSPEPHAGRQTALRQAARIVLMLAFAGMLMPWVGFWLRTGGPLEMLLLTLTALSLLAYVAGPLLLLAWFNGLAHRAGADQMAQSTWKYGWALLTWWALAGLLTLFGFGGAGCLLIPYALVMLGFTLVMLIWGVLLLNQYRALFAAAANAEEA
;
A
#
# COMPACT_ATOMS: atom_id res chain seq x y z
N MET A 1 31.03 -4.60 19.37
CA MET A 1 30.65 -5.70 18.49
C MET A 1 31.92 -6.18 17.80
N SER A 2 32.37 -7.41 18.06
CA SER A 2 33.65 -7.90 17.52
C SER A 2 33.46 -8.37 16.07
N ILE A 3 34.52 -8.29 15.27
CA ILE A 3 34.56 -8.77 13.86
C ILE A 3 34.11 -10.26 13.78
N ASN A 4 34.30 -11.02 14.86
CA ASN A 4 33.88 -12.42 14.96
C ASN A 4 32.36 -12.58 15.03
N ASP A 5 31.62 -11.68 15.71
CA ASP A 5 30.18 -11.82 15.87
C ASP A 5 29.43 -11.59 14.55
N SER A 6 29.89 -10.63 13.75
CA SER A 6 29.31 -10.34 12.42
C SER A 6 29.55 -11.49 11.41
N TYR A 7 30.71 -12.17 11.50
CA TYR A 7 31.02 -13.31 10.66
C TYR A 7 30.14 -14.53 11.02
N PHE A 8 29.96 -14.82 12.32
CA PHE A 8 29.10 -15.91 12.80
C PHE A 8 27.63 -15.64 12.52
N GLU A 9 27.14 -14.39 12.65
CA GLU A 9 25.78 -14.02 12.25
C GLU A 9 25.55 -14.21 10.74
N GLY A 10 26.52 -13.82 9.92
CA GLY A 10 26.48 -14.03 8.47
C GLY A 10 26.39 -15.51 8.09
N LEU A 11 27.21 -16.36 8.72
CA LEU A 11 27.18 -17.82 8.50
C LEU A 11 25.88 -18.47 8.98
N THR A 12 25.32 -18.02 10.09
CA THR A 12 24.06 -18.53 10.62
C THR A 12 22.89 -18.16 9.70
N ARG A 13 22.84 -16.92 9.22
CA ARG A 13 21.85 -16.48 8.22
C ARG A 13 22.00 -17.25 6.90
N ARG A 14 23.22 -17.49 6.46
CA ARG A 14 23.52 -18.26 5.26
C ARG A 14 23.01 -19.70 5.37
N LYS A 15 23.28 -20.39 6.48
CA LYS A 15 22.75 -21.74 6.76
C LYS A 15 21.21 -21.75 6.85
N LEU A 16 20.58 -20.74 7.45
CA LEU A 16 19.13 -20.64 7.54
C LEU A 16 18.47 -20.45 6.16
N ARG A 17 19.11 -19.75 5.23
CA ARG A 17 18.61 -19.57 3.86
C ARG A 17 18.59 -20.88 3.08
N VAL A 18 19.69 -21.62 3.14
CA VAL A 18 19.82 -22.92 2.47
C VAL A 18 18.95 -23.99 3.15
N GLY A 19 18.75 -23.90 4.46
CA GLY A 19 17.96 -24.89 5.25
C GLY A 19 16.47 -24.92 4.89
N ARG A 20 15.93 -23.98 4.12
CA ARG A 20 14.56 -24.03 3.56
C ARG A 20 14.49 -24.77 2.23
N THR A 21 15.61 -25.06 1.60
CA THR A 21 15.70 -25.74 0.30
C THR A 21 15.92 -27.24 0.56
N ARG A 22 15.16 -28.09 -0.13
CA ARG A 22 15.42 -29.53 -0.09
C ARG A 22 16.74 -29.80 -0.81
N LEU A 23 17.69 -30.40 -0.09
CA LEU A 23 18.94 -30.90 -0.63
C LEU A 23 18.84 -32.43 -0.80
N ASP A 24 19.53 -32.97 -1.79
CA ASP A 24 19.75 -34.41 -1.96
C ASP A 24 20.82 -34.94 -1.01
N ASP A 25 21.07 -36.25 -1.03
CA ASP A 25 22.07 -36.91 -0.18
C ASP A 25 23.51 -36.44 -0.48
N ALA A 26 23.74 -35.82 -1.63
CA ALA A 26 25.01 -35.22 -2.02
C ALA A 26 25.13 -33.73 -1.64
N GLY A 27 24.11 -33.17 -0.92
CA GLY A 27 24.05 -31.78 -0.53
C GLY A 27 23.71 -30.80 -1.66
N ARG A 28 23.19 -31.30 -2.80
CA ARG A 28 22.79 -30.49 -3.95
C ARG A 28 21.30 -30.17 -3.90
N ILE A 29 20.88 -29.15 -4.63
CA ILE A 29 19.48 -28.71 -4.70
C ILE A 29 18.62 -29.81 -5.31
N ALA A 30 17.70 -30.39 -4.52
CA ALA A 30 16.81 -31.47 -4.96
C ALA A 30 15.51 -30.97 -5.60
N GLN A 31 15.11 -29.74 -5.36
CA GLN A 31 13.86 -29.17 -5.86
C GLN A 31 14.10 -28.23 -7.01
N HIS A 32 13.04 -27.99 -7.83
CA HIS A 32 13.08 -26.98 -8.88
C HIS A 32 13.19 -25.58 -8.27
N VAL A 33 14.29 -24.88 -8.53
CA VAL A 33 14.53 -23.49 -8.16
C VAL A 33 15.02 -22.77 -9.40
N ALA A 34 14.32 -21.74 -9.83
CA ALA A 34 14.76 -20.93 -10.97
C ALA A 34 15.84 -19.95 -10.54
N CYS A 35 16.91 -19.86 -11.32
CA CYS A 35 17.95 -18.85 -11.13
C CYS A 35 17.35 -17.43 -11.23
N ARG A 36 17.68 -16.59 -10.29
CA ARG A 36 17.17 -15.20 -10.23
C ARG A 36 17.71 -14.32 -11.37
N GLY A 37 18.90 -14.66 -11.89
CA GLY A 37 19.55 -13.93 -12.98
C GLY A 37 19.03 -14.29 -14.37
N CYS A 38 18.79 -15.60 -14.64
CA CYS A 38 18.47 -16.06 -16.00
C CYS A 38 17.30 -17.04 -16.10
N GLY A 39 16.71 -17.44 -14.95
CA GLY A 39 15.57 -18.39 -14.93
C GLY A 39 15.97 -19.86 -15.08
N TYR A 40 17.25 -20.20 -15.20
CA TYR A 40 17.74 -21.57 -15.31
C TYR A 40 17.37 -22.41 -14.10
N ASP A 41 17.04 -23.69 -14.29
CA ASP A 41 16.74 -24.62 -13.20
C ASP A 41 18.01 -25.01 -12.43
N LEU A 42 18.10 -24.59 -11.19
CA LEU A 42 19.27 -24.80 -10.32
C LEU A 42 19.32 -26.22 -9.70
N ARG A 43 18.42 -27.11 -10.06
CA ARG A 43 18.40 -28.48 -9.58
C ARG A 43 19.73 -29.20 -9.88
N GLY A 44 20.25 -29.91 -8.88
CA GLY A 44 21.53 -30.62 -8.99
C GLY A 44 22.78 -29.75 -8.81
N LEU A 45 22.63 -28.42 -8.66
CA LEU A 45 23.76 -27.54 -8.39
C LEU A 45 24.07 -27.44 -6.89
N ASP A 46 25.31 -27.05 -6.59
CA ASP A 46 25.73 -26.70 -5.24
C ASP A 46 25.00 -25.43 -4.77
N PRO A 47 24.35 -25.44 -3.60
CA PRO A 47 23.67 -24.26 -3.06
C PRO A 47 24.58 -23.05 -2.83
N TYR A 48 25.87 -23.25 -2.67
CA TYR A 48 26.89 -22.20 -2.49
C TYR A 48 27.70 -21.93 -3.76
N GLY A 49 27.34 -22.57 -4.87
CA GLY A 49 27.99 -22.43 -6.16
C GLY A 49 27.44 -21.27 -7.00
N ARG A 50 27.78 -21.31 -8.28
CA ARG A 50 27.32 -20.35 -9.29
C ARG A 50 26.41 -21.03 -10.31
N CYS A 51 25.46 -20.26 -10.85
CA CYS A 51 24.64 -20.72 -11.97
C CYS A 51 25.51 -21.05 -13.18
N SER A 52 25.29 -22.23 -13.78
CA SER A 52 26.04 -22.68 -14.95
C SER A 52 25.81 -21.81 -16.18
N GLU A 53 24.67 -21.14 -16.28
CA GLU A 53 24.28 -20.37 -17.47
C GLU A 53 24.74 -18.91 -17.39
N CYS A 54 24.48 -18.22 -16.26
CA CYS A 54 24.74 -16.78 -16.14
C CYS A 54 25.87 -16.41 -15.18
N GLY A 55 26.44 -17.39 -14.46
CA GLY A 55 27.50 -17.17 -13.48
C GLY A 55 27.08 -16.46 -12.19
N ALA A 56 25.79 -16.14 -12.04
CA ALA A 56 25.26 -15.54 -10.81
C ALA A 56 25.33 -16.53 -9.63
N ASP A 57 25.53 -16.02 -8.41
CA ASP A 57 25.52 -16.86 -7.22
C ASP A 57 24.18 -17.54 -7.04
N VAL A 58 24.18 -18.82 -6.66
CA VAL A 58 22.97 -19.65 -6.48
C VAL A 58 22.24 -19.30 -5.20
N GLU A 59 22.97 -18.97 -4.15
CA GLU A 59 22.44 -18.68 -2.80
C GLU A 59 21.27 -17.66 -2.78
N PRO A 60 21.33 -16.50 -3.49
CA PRO A 60 20.22 -15.55 -3.55
C PRO A 60 18.94 -16.15 -4.16
N SER A 61 19.08 -17.13 -5.05
CA SER A 61 17.93 -17.84 -5.65
C SER A 61 17.30 -18.83 -4.67
N LEU A 62 18.07 -19.41 -3.76
CA LEU A 62 17.60 -20.33 -2.71
C LEU A 62 16.90 -19.62 -1.54
N ALA A 63 17.27 -18.38 -1.27
CA ALA A 63 16.57 -17.53 -0.30
C ALA A 63 15.11 -17.32 -0.68
N GLY A 64 14.73 -17.72 -1.90
CA GLY A 64 13.39 -17.60 -2.42
C GLY A 64 13.02 -16.14 -2.66
N GLU A 65 11.76 -15.80 -2.32
CA GLU A 65 11.25 -14.43 -2.44
C GLU A 65 11.50 -13.59 -1.18
N ALA A 66 12.50 -13.91 -0.36
CA ALA A 66 12.77 -13.18 0.88
C ALA A 66 13.21 -11.72 0.60
N LEU A 67 12.71 -10.78 1.40
CA LEU A 67 12.96 -9.35 1.19
C LEU A 67 14.40 -8.93 1.48
N ASP A 68 15.12 -9.69 2.30
CA ASP A 68 16.51 -9.43 2.66
C ASP A 68 17.51 -9.63 1.52
N VAL A 69 17.07 -10.22 0.40
CA VAL A 69 17.83 -10.42 -0.85
C VAL A 69 17.24 -9.62 -2.03
N ALA A 70 16.30 -8.73 -1.75
CA ALA A 70 15.71 -7.88 -2.78
C ALA A 70 16.63 -6.68 -3.07
N ASP A 71 16.51 -6.12 -4.29
CA ASP A 71 17.29 -4.94 -4.70
C ASP A 71 17.09 -3.77 -3.70
N PRO A 72 18.15 -3.24 -3.05
CA PRO A 72 18.06 -2.14 -2.11
C PRO A 72 17.46 -0.88 -2.72
N ALA A 73 17.71 -0.59 -3.99
CA ALA A 73 17.12 0.56 -4.68
C ALA A 73 15.61 0.41 -4.82
N TRP A 74 15.13 -0.80 -5.05
CA TRP A 74 13.69 -1.09 -5.07
C TRP A 74 13.06 -0.96 -3.67
N LEU A 75 13.70 -1.48 -2.63
CA LEU A 75 13.23 -1.35 -1.24
C LEU A 75 13.17 0.12 -0.78
N ARG A 76 14.15 0.94 -1.16
CA ARG A 76 14.13 2.39 -0.90
C ARG A 76 12.96 3.07 -1.60
N ARG A 77 12.63 2.68 -2.84
CA ARG A 77 11.44 3.18 -3.56
C ARG A 77 10.14 2.81 -2.83
N LEU A 78 10.02 1.56 -2.35
CA LEU A 78 8.88 1.13 -1.55
C LEU A 78 8.76 1.94 -0.25
N SER A 79 9.87 2.18 0.45
CA SER A 79 9.92 2.98 1.68
C SER A 79 9.46 4.43 1.43
N VAL A 80 9.93 5.08 0.35
CA VAL A 80 9.50 6.43 -0.03
C VAL A 80 8.02 6.44 -0.45
N GLY A 81 7.57 5.45 -1.23
CA GLY A 81 6.16 5.31 -1.61
C GLY A 81 5.25 5.17 -0.41
N THR A 82 5.65 4.35 0.56
CA THR A 82 4.91 4.16 1.82
C THR A 82 4.88 5.43 2.67
N LEU A 83 5.98 6.21 2.70
CA LEU A 83 6.03 7.52 3.37
C LEU A 83 5.05 8.50 2.73
N LEU A 84 5.02 8.60 1.40
CA LEU A 84 4.07 9.47 0.70
C LEU A 84 2.63 9.07 1.00
N LEU A 85 2.30 7.78 0.98
CA LEU A 85 0.96 7.29 1.34
C LEU A 85 0.61 7.62 2.79
N MET A 86 1.55 7.53 3.72
CA MET A 86 1.36 7.91 5.11
C MET A 86 1.04 9.41 5.24
N ILE A 87 1.77 10.27 4.53
CA ILE A 87 1.51 11.72 4.49
C ILE A 87 0.12 12.00 3.89
N VAL A 88 -0.24 11.32 2.80
CA VAL A 88 -1.56 11.44 2.18
C VAL A 88 -2.67 11.09 3.16
N VAL A 89 -2.54 9.97 3.88
CA VAL A 89 -3.52 9.55 4.90
C VAL A 89 -3.65 10.62 5.98
N ALA A 90 -2.52 11.15 6.49
CA ALA A 90 -2.53 12.19 7.53
C ALA A 90 -3.15 13.51 7.05
N VAL A 91 -2.81 13.95 5.83
CA VAL A 91 -3.37 15.19 5.24
C VAL A 91 -4.86 15.02 4.97
N THR A 92 -5.27 13.88 4.42
CA THR A 92 -6.70 13.59 4.19
C THR A 92 -7.48 13.57 5.50
N ALA A 93 -6.90 13.00 6.56
CA ALA A 93 -7.48 13.04 7.90
C ALA A 93 -7.70 14.47 8.39
N ALA A 94 -6.68 15.31 8.28
CA ALA A 94 -6.76 16.73 8.65
C ALA A 94 -7.84 17.46 7.83
N GLN A 95 -7.91 17.21 6.53
CA GLN A 95 -8.96 17.76 5.66
C GLN A 95 -10.37 17.35 6.12
N TRP A 96 -10.59 16.07 6.46
CA TRP A 96 -11.87 15.59 6.98
C TRP A 96 -12.23 16.23 8.31
N VAL A 97 -11.27 16.33 9.25
CA VAL A 97 -11.50 17.00 10.54
C VAL A 97 -11.87 18.47 10.32
N LEU A 98 -11.12 19.18 9.47
CA LEU A 98 -11.43 20.58 9.13
C LEU A 98 -12.80 20.72 8.43
N ALA A 99 -13.15 19.80 7.54
CA ALA A 99 -14.45 19.79 6.87
C ALA A 99 -15.61 19.57 7.86
N ILE A 100 -15.44 18.68 8.83
CA ILE A 100 -16.47 18.41 9.87
C ILE A 100 -16.59 19.60 10.84
N LEU A 101 -15.48 20.11 11.35
CA LEU A 101 -15.46 21.29 12.23
C LEU A 101 -15.95 22.53 11.50
N GLY A 102 -15.60 22.67 10.23
CA GLY A 102 -16.06 23.72 9.35
C GLY A 102 -17.50 23.52 8.87
N GLY A 103 -17.98 22.28 8.73
CA GLY A 103 -19.35 21.93 8.28
C GLY A 103 -20.45 22.32 9.26
N LEU A 104 -20.10 22.40 10.55
CA LEU A 104 -20.97 23.04 11.56
C LEU A 104 -21.06 24.58 11.40
N GLY A 105 -20.21 25.19 10.56
CA GLY A 105 -20.21 26.60 10.17
C GLY A 105 -19.43 26.96 8.90
N GLY A 106 -18.67 26.04 8.32
CA GLY A 106 -17.56 26.33 7.41
C GLY A 106 -17.80 26.06 5.92
N VAL A 107 -18.76 25.21 5.56
CA VAL A 107 -19.18 25.10 4.13
C VAL A 107 -19.82 26.42 3.69
N ALA A 108 -20.56 27.07 4.59
CA ALA A 108 -21.09 28.42 4.38
C ALA A 108 -19.95 29.47 4.26
N MET A 109 -18.86 29.31 5.03
CA MET A 109 -17.70 30.20 5.02
C MET A 109 -16.82 30.01 3.79
N MET A 110 -16.68 28.77 3.30
CA MET A 110 -15.97 28.45 2.06
C MET A 110 -16.76 28.84 0.81
N ALA A 111 -18.08 28.72 0.84
CA ALA A 111 -18.95 29.14 -0.26
C ALA A 111 -18.94 30.68 -0.47
N GLY A 112 -18.62 31.48 0.59
CA GLY A 112 -18.50 32.93 0.54
C GLY A 112 -17.09 33.46 0.29
N ASN A 113 -16.03 32.63 0.42
CA ASN A 113 -14.63 33.09 0.28
C ASN A 113 -13.88 32.33 -0.81
N ALA A 114 -13.76 32.97 -1.98
CA ALA A 114 -13.09 32.39 -3.14
C ALA A 114 -11.63 31.97 -2.86
N VAL A 115 -10.90 32.70 -2.01
CA VAL A 115 -9.49 32.38 -1.68
C VAL A 115 -9.41 31.06 -0.92
N LEU A 116 -10.24 30.85 0.11
CA LEU A 116 -10.29 29.60 0.85
C LEU A 116 -10.70 28.43 -0.03
N GLY A 117 -11.65 28.64 -0.96
CA GLY A 117 -12.04 27.65 -1.96
C GLY A 117 -10.86 27.21 -2.83
N TRP A 118 -10.09 28.13 -3.36
CA TRP A 118 -8.90 27.82 -4.17
C TRP A 118 -7.79 27.16 -3.38
N VAL A 119 -7.54 27.56 -2.13
CA VAL A 119 -6.59 26.88 -1.23
C VAL A 119 -7.01 25.41 -1.01
N TRP A 120 -8.31 25.17 -0.79
CA TRP A 120 -8.81 23.81 -0.59
C TRP A 120 -8.67 22.95 -1.86
N VAL A 121 -8.99 23.47 -3.02
CA VAL A 121 -8.78 22.81 -4.31
C VAL A 121 -7.30 22.50 -4.52
N GLY A 122 -6.42 23.47 -4.32
CA GLY A 122 -4.98 23.27 -4.43
C GLY A 122 -4.45 22.18 -3.52
N LEU A 123 -4.89 22.15 -2.25
CA LEU A 123 -4.51 21.12 -1.29
C LEU A 123 -5.03 19.75 -1.72
N THR A 124 -6.26 19.65 -2.23
CA THR A 124 -6.82 18.40 -2.74
C THR A 124 -6.05 17.88 -3.93
N VAL A 125 -5.73 18.73 -4.90
CA VAL A 125 -4.92 18.38 -6.09
C VAL A 125 -3.53 17.89 -5.67
N ALA A 126 -2.87 18.60 -4.75
CA ALA A 126 -1.56 18.20 -4.24
C ALA A 126 -1.61 16.84 -3.51
N THR A 127 -2.66 16.61 -2.72
CA THR A 127 -2.88 15.32 -2.02
C THR A 127 -3.10 14.18 -3.01
N VAL A 128 -3.91 14.40 -4.05
CA VAL A 128 -4.13 13.41 -5.12
C VAL A 128 -2.84 13.11 -5.89
N ALA A 129 -2.06 14.12 -6.23
CA ALA A 129 -0.77 13.95 -6.90
C ALA A 129 0.22 13.14 -6.04
N ALA A 130 0.31 13.45 -4.75
CA ALA A 130 1.13 12.72 -3.79
C ALA A 130 0.64 11.26 -3.61
N ALA A 131 -0.68 11.03 -3.60
CA ALA A 131 -1.27 9.70 -3.52
C ALA A 131 -0.94 8.84 -4.75
N ILE A 132 -1.03 9.41 -5.94
CA ILE A 132 -0.66 8.75 -7.20
C ILE A 132 0.84 8.41 -7.20
N ALA A 133 1.70 9.35 -6.84
CA ALA A 133 3.14 9.13 -6.74
C ALA A 133 3.49 8.06 -5.69
N GLY A 134 2.87 8.12 -4.51
CA GLY A 134 3.04 7.15 -3.44
C GLY A 134 2.60 5.75 -3.85
N ALA A 135 1.43 5.61 -4.46
CA ALA A 135 0.92 4.34 -4.98
C ALA A 135 1.83 3.78 -6.09
N TRP A 136 2.31 4.63 -6.99
CA TRP A 136 3.23 4.24 -8.07
C TRP A 136 4.54 3.68 -7.52
N LEU A 137 5.14 4.35 -6.55
CA LEU A 137 6.38 3.93 -5.92
C LEU A 137 6.18 2.66 -5.06
N ALA A 138 5.11 2.62 -4.24
CA ALA A 138 4.80 1.47 -3.37
C ALA A 138 4.42 0.20 -4.16
N THR A 139 3.98 0.34 -5.42
CA THR A 139 3.69 -0.77 -6.34
C THR A 139 4.74 -0.90 -7.45
N SER A 140 5.95 -0.36 -7.27
CA SER A 140 7.02 -0.48 -8.27
C SER A 140 7.41 -1.94 -8.51
N PRO A 141 7.76 -2.32 -9.78
CA PRO A 141 8.17 -3.67 -10.08
C PRO A 141 9.50 -3.99 -9.40
N GLU A 142 9.58 -5.18 -8.81
CA GLU A 142 10.84 -5.73 -8.37
C GLU A 142 11.65 -6.14 -9.60
N PRO A 143 12.93 -5.71 -9.74
CA PRO A 143 13.81 -6.23 -10.76
C PRO A 143 13.91 -7.75 -10.59
N HIS A 144 13.68 -8.53 -11.63
CA HIS A 144 13.79 -10.00 -11.65
C HIS A 144 12.67 -10.84 -11.00
N ALA A 145 11.57 -10.25 -10.51
CA ALA A 145 10.44 -11.01 -9.95
C ALA A 145 9.30 -11.18 -10.97
N GLY A 146 9.20 -12.37 -11.59
CA GLY A 146 8.23 -12.64 -12.66
C GLY A 146 6.77 -12.88 -12.21
N ARG A 147 6.47 -13.16 -10.96
CA ARG A 147 5.22 -13.88 -10.58
C ARG A 147 4.11 -13.07 -9.91
N GLN A 148 4.35 -11.87 -9.41
CA GLN A 148 3.30 -11.07 -8.72
C GLN A 148 2.78 -9.88 -9.53
N THR A 149 2.81 -9.96 -10.85
CA THR A 149 2.48 -8.84 -11.74
C THR A 149 1.00 -8.45 -11.70
N ALA A 150 0.08 -9.42 -11.62
CA ALA A 150 -1.36 -9.18 -11.71
C ALA A 150 -1.93 -8.39 -10.52
N LEU A 151 -1.68 -8.84 -9.26
CA LEU A 151 -2.18 -8.15 -8.06
C LEU A 151 -1.62 -6.74 -7.95
N ARG A 152 -0.32 -6.59 -8.19
CA ARG A 152 0.36 -5.29 -8.17
C ARG A 152 -0.19 -4.34 -9.23
N GLN A 153 -0.37 -4.81 -10.47
CA GLN A 153 -0.95 -4.00 -11.55
C GLN A 153 -2.39 -3.63 -11.25
N ALA A 154 -3.19 -4.57 -10.75
CA ALA A 154 -4.57 -4.31 -10.33
C ALA A 154 -4.61 -3.23 -9.23
N ALA A 155 -3.80 -3.36 -8.16
CA ALA A 155 -3.70 -2.36 -7.11
C ALA A 155 -3.34 -0.98 -7.67
N ARG A 156 -2.35 -0.91 -8.57
CA ARG A 156 -1.92 0.33 -9.22
C ARG A 156 -3.04 0.98 -10.01
N ILE A 157 -3.68 0.24 -10.91
CA ILE A 157 -4.74 0.76 -11.80
C ILE A 157 -5.92 1.23 -10.96
N VAL A 158 -6.38 0.41 -10.01
CA VAL A 158 -7.55 0.71 -9.19
C VAL A 158 -7.29 1.92 -8.29
N LEU A 159 -6.08 2.05 -7.71
CA LEU A 159 -5.71 3.23 -6.92
C LEU A 159 -5.65 4.50 -7.77
N MET A 160 -5.13 4.42 -9.00
CA MET A 160 -5.13 5.58 -9.90
C MET A 160 -6.55 6.02 -10.26
N LEU A 161 -7.44 5.07 -10.55
CA LEU A 161 -8.85 5.35 -10.81
C LEU A 161 -9.54 5.96 -9.58
N ALA A 162 -9.25 5.44 -8.37
CA ALA A 162 -9.77 5.97 -7.13
C ALA A 162 -9.36 7.44 -6.92
N PHE A 163 -8.07 7.75 -7.07
CA PHE A 163 -7.56 9.10 -6.85
C PHE A 163 -7.98 10.07 -7.95
N ALA A 164 -7.98 9.66 -9.22
CA ALA A 164 -8.50 10.48 -10.31
C ALA A 164 -9.99 10.80 -10.11
N GLY A 165 -10.76 9.82 -9.62
CA GLY A 165 -12.17 9.98 -9.33
C GLY A 165 -12.49 10.97 -8.22
N MET A 166 -11.56 11.22 -7.29
CA MET A 166 -11.72 12.27 -6.28
C MET A 166 -11.82 13.68 -6.87
N LEU A 167 -11.33 13.90 -8.10
CA LEU A 167 -11.44 15.16 -8.80
C LEU A 167 -12.76 15.31 -9.56
N MET A 168 -13.48 14.22 -9.84
CA MET A 168 -14.71 14.24 -10.65
C MET A 168 -15.83 15.11 -10.08
N PRO A 169 -16.13 15.12 -8.77
CA PRO A 169 -17.15 16.01 -8.20
C PRO A 169 -16.85 17.49 -8.44
N TRP A 170 -15.55 17.86 -8.43
CA TRP A 170 -15.11 19.22 -8.70
C TRP A 170 -15.32 19.59 -10.17
N VAL A 171 -15.00 18.68 -11.09
CA VAL A 171 -15.25 18.86 -12.53
C VAL A 171 -16.74 19.03 -12.78
N GLY A 172 -17.60 18.19 -12.20
CA GLY A 172 -19.05 18.28 -12.32
C GLY A 172 -19.61 19.58 -11.77
N PHE A 173 -19.10 20.05 -10.63
CA PHE A 173 -19.49 21.32 -10.02
C PHE A 173 -19.19 22.53 -10.93
N TRP A 174 -18.03 22.54 -11.59
CA TRP A 174 -17.64 23.64 -12.46
C TRP A 174 -18.28 23.60 -13.83
N LEU A 175 -18.50 22.43 -14.40
CA LEU A 175 -19.06 22.30 -15.75
C LEU A 175 -20.57 22.54 -15.79
N ARG A 176 -21.30 22.29 -14.71
CA ARG A 176 -22.77 22.45 -14.59
C ARG A 176 -23.55 22.10 -15.87
N THR A 177 -23.13 21.01 -16.52
CA THR A 177 -23.65 20.60 -17.81
C THR A 177 -24.83 19.65 -17.57
N GLY A 178 -26.04 20.08 -17.86
CA GLY A 178 -27.18 19.15 -17.96
C GLY A 178 -27.00 18.14 -19.11
N GLY A 179 -27.72 17.02 -19.07
CA GLY A 179 -27.79 16.07 -20.15
C GLY A 179 -26.78 14.91 -20.11
N PRO A 180 -26.38 14.34 -21.27
CA PRO A 180 -25.59 13.11 -21.34
C PRO A 180 -24.23 13.17 -20.64
N LEU A 181 -23.61 14.35 -20.63
CA LEU A 181 -22.30 14.56 -19.98
C LEU A 181 -22.42 14.46 -18.45
N GLU A 182 -23.50 14.97 -17.87
CA GLU A 182 -23.76 14.85 -16.43
C GLU A 182 -23.93 13.38 -16.02
N MET A 183 -24.69 12.60 -16.80
CA MET A 183 -24.84 11.16 -16.58
C MET A 183 -23.50 10.41 -16.67
N LEU A 184 -22.64 10.77 -17.62
CA LEU A 184 -21.30 10.22 -17.72
C LEU A 184 -20.46 10.55 -16.48
N LEU A 185 -20.44 11.81 -16.02
CA LEU A 185 -19.70 12.23 -14.84
C LEU A 185 -20.21 11.53 -13.57
N LEU A 186 -21.53 11.36 -13.40
CA LEU A 186 -22.12 10.60 -12.30
C LEU A 186 -21.69 9.12 -12.35
N THR A 187 -21.70 8.50 -13.53
CA THR A 187 -21.23 7.13 -13.70
C THR A 187 -19.76 6.97 -13.35
N LEU A 188 -18.90 7.88 -13.83
CA LEU A 188 -17.47 7.88 -13.51
C LEU A 188 -17.24 8.09 -12.01
N THR A 189 -18.01 8.96 -11.36
CA THR A 189 -17.96 9.16 -9.91
C THR A 189 -18.37 7.89 -9.16
N ALA A 190 -19.42 7.20 -9.56
CA ALA A 190 -19.85 5.93 -8.96
C ALA A 190 -18.77 4.83 -9.10
N LEU A 191 -18.15 4.71 -10.29
CA LEU A 191 -17.04 3.78 -10.52
C LEU A 191 -15.82 4.12 -9.67
N SER A 192 -15.51 5.41 -9.50
CA SER A 192 -14.40 5.85 -8.65
C SER A 192 -14.62 5.57 -7.17
N LEU A 193 -15.87 5.60 -6.68
CA LEU A 193 -16.19 5.19 -5.31
C LEU A 193 -15.92 3.71 -5.08
N LEU A 194 -16.26 2.85 -6.04
CA LEU A 194 -15.90 1.42 -5.97
C LEU A 194 -14.38 1.23 -5.97
N ALA A 195 -13.67 1.96 -6.82
CA ALA A 195 -12.22 1.93 -6.86
C ALA A 195 -11.58 2.45 -5.56
N TYR A 196 -12.20 3.44 -4.90
CA TYR A 196 -11.76 4.00 -3.62
C TYR A 196 -11.84 2.98 -2.47
N VAL A 197 -12.79 2.06 -2.53
CA VAL A 197 -12.87 0.93 -1.57
C VAL A 197 -11.90 -0.18 -1.96
N ALA A 198 -11.89 -0.59 -3.23
CA ALA A 198 -11.09 -1.72 -3.70
C ALA A 198 -9.58 -1.43 -3.71
N GLY A 199 -9.17 -0.21 -4.03
CA GLY A 199 -7.75 0.17 -4.17
C GLY A 199 -6.93 -0.04 -2.90
N PRO A 200 -7.33 0.51 -1.75
CA PRO A 200 -6.64 0.28 -0.48
C PRO A 200 -6.59 -1.20 -0.08
N LEU A 201 -7.65 -1.98 -0.34
CA LEU A 201 -7.68 -3.41 -0.04
C LEU A 201 -6.68 -4.20 -0.89
N LEU A 202 -6.59 -3.89 -2.19
CA LEU A 202 -5.59 -4.48 -3.07
C LEU A 202 -4.16 -4.10 -2.66
N LEU A 203 -3.94 -2.85 -2.23
CA LEU A 203 -2.65 -2.40 -1.70
C LEU A 203 -2.30 -3.12 -0.40
N LEU A 204 -3.26 -3.29 0.52
CA LEU A 204 -3.07 -4.06 1.75
C LEU A 204 -2.77 -5.53 1.45
N ALA A 205 -3.45 -6.14 0.48
CA ALA A 205 -3.15 -7.51 0.04
C ALA A 205 -1.72 -7.62 -0.53
N TRP A 206 -1.28 -6.62 -1.31
CA TRP A 206 0.10 -6.53 -1.79
C TRP A 206 1.10 -6.42 -0.65
N PHE A 207 0.89 -5.50 0.29
CA PHE A 207 1.74 -5.34 1.47
C PHE A 207 1.75 -6.57 2.37
N ASN A 208 0.60 -7.24 2.54
CA ASN A 208 0.51 -8.49 3.27
C ASN A 208 1.42 -9.57 2.65
N GLY A 209 1.43 -9.68 1.32
CA GLY A 209 2.36 -10.57 0.60
C GLY A 209 3.83 -10.22 0.86
N LEU A 210 4.18 -8.93 0.90
CA LEU A 210 5.54 -8.48 1.23
C LEU A 210 5.91 -8.77 2.70
N ALA A 211 4.97 -8.63 3.64
CA ALA A 211 5.19 -8.97 5.05
C ALA A 211 5.48 -10.47 5.25
N HIS A 212 4.74 -11.35 4.55
CA HIS A 212 5.04 -12.79 4.56
C HIS A 212 6.42 -13.11 3.97
N ARG A 213 6.82 -12.42 2.89
CA ARG A 213 8.16 -12.56 2.32
C ARG A 213 9.27 -12.12 3.29
N ALA A 214 8.99 -11.16 4.16
CA ALA A 214 9.90 -10.71 5.22
C ALA A 214 9.91 -11.64 6.44
N GLY A 215 9.02 -12.64 6.53
CA GLY A 215 8.81 -13.44 7.73
C GLY A 215 8.14 -12.66 8.89
N ALA A 216 7.51 -11.53 8.59
CA ALA A 216 6.85 -10.66 9.57
C ALA A 216 5.37 -11.03 9.74
N ASP A 217 5.08 -12.25 10.21
CA ASP A 217 3.71 -12.80 10.28
C ASP A 217 2.77 -11.98 11.18
N GLN A 218 3.27 -11.37 12.25
CA GLN A 218 2.47 -10.49 13.10
C GLN A 218 2.01 -9.24 12.34
N MET A 219 2.87 -8.67 11.49
CA MET A 219 2.53 -7.54 10.64
C MET A 219 1.52 -7.95 9.56
N ALA A 220 1.69 -9.12 8.95
CA ALA A 220 0.74 -9.66 8.00
C ALA A 220 -0.66 -9.84 8.61
N GLN A 221 -0.74 -10.38 9.84
CA GLN A 221 -1.99 -10.49 10.57
C GLN A 221 -2.62 -9.13 10.91
N SER A 222 -1.80 -8.15 11.31
CA SER A 222 -2.27 -6.78 11.58
C SER A 222 -2.82 -6.12 10.32
N THR A 223 -2.18 -6.33 9.18
CA THR A 223 -2.64 -5.83 7.88
C THR A 223 -3.99 -6.43 7.50
N TRP A 224 -4.18 -7.73 7.72
CA TRP A 224 -5.44 -8.41 7.46
C TRP A 224 -6.57 -7.90 8.37
N LYS A 225 -6.30 -7.74 9.68
CA LYS A 225 -7.25 -7.17 10.64
C LYS A 225 -7.65 -5.74 10.26
N TYR A 226 -6.68 -4.92 9.84
CA TYR A 226 -6.94 -3.57 9.36
C TYR A 226 -7.81 -3.57 8.10
N GLY A 227 -7.56 -4.47 7.15
CA GLY A 227 -8.38 -4.62 5.94
C GLY A 227 -9.85 -4.94 6.26
N TRP A 228 -10.11 -5.87 7.18
CA TRP A 228 -11.46 -6.19 7.64
C TRP A 228 -12.12 -5.01 8.37
N ALA A 229 -11.39 -4.32 9.24
CA ALA A 229 -11.89 -3.15 9.92
C ALA A 229 -12.26 -2.03 8.93
N LEU A 230 -11.47 -1.84 7.88
CA LEU A 230 -11.73 -0.88 6.82
C LEU A 230 -12.99 -1.24 6.03
N LEU A 231 -13.18 -2.51 5.66
CA LEU A 231 -14.39 -3.00 5.00
C LEU A 231 -15.63 -2.79 5.87
N THR A 232 -15.55 -3.15 7.15
CA THR A 232 -16.65 -2.97 8.11
C THR A 232 -17.01 -1.50 8.25
N TRP A 233 -16.00 -0.62 8.29
CA TRP A 233 -16.18 0.82 8.32
C TRP A 233 -16.93 1.33 7.09
N TRP A 234 -16.52 0.94 5.88
CA TRP A 234 -17.20 1.36 4.64
C TRP A 234 -18.63 0.85 4.57
N ALA A 235 -18.88 -0.40 4.99
CA ALA A 235 -20.22 -0.98 5.03
C ALA A 235 -21.12 -0.21 6.02
N LEU A 236 -20.61 0.07 7.22
CA LEU A 236 -21.35 0.82 8.24
C LEU A 236 -21.63 2.27 7.79
N ALA A 237 -20.63 2.94 7.22
CA ALA A 237 -20.76 4.29 6.68
C ALA A 237 -21.81 4.34 5.56
N GLY A 238 -21.81 3.38 4.66
CA GLY A 238 -22.78 3.25 3.57
C GLY A 238 -24.20 3.01 4.09
N LEU A 239 -24.38 2.06 5.00
CA LEU A 239 -25.68 1.78 5.63
C LEU A 239 -26.23 3.01 6.33
N LEU A 240 -25.43 3.66 7.17
CA LEU A 240 -25.86 4.83 7.93
C LEU A 240 -26.18 6.03 7.03
N THR A 241 -25.49 6.18 5.89
CA THR A 241 -25.84 7.20 4.89
C THR A 241 -27.18 6.91 4.25
N LEU A 242 -27.49 5.66 3.92
CA LEU A 242 -28.79 5.27 3.35
C LEU A 242 -29.95 5.53 4.31
N PHE A 243 -29.77 5.25 5.62
CA PHE A 243 -30.81 5.46 6.62
C PHE A 243 -30.86 6.91 7.14
N GLY A 244 -29.75 7.65 7.16
CA GLY A 244 -29.65 9.02 7.68
C GLY A 244 -30.34 10.07 6.81
N PHE A 245 -30.47 9.85 5.51
CA PHE A 245 -31.23 10.74 4.59
C PHE A 245 -32.74 10.61 4.73
N GLY A 246 -33.23 9.61 5.49
CA GLY A 246 -34.67 9.32 5.64
C GLY A 246 -35.44 10.17 6.66
N GLY A 247 -34.89 11.28 7.22
CA GLY A 247 -35.74 12.26 7.95
C GLY A 247 -35.45 12.48 9.45
N ALA A 248 -34.43 11.88 10.05
CA ALA A 248 -34.13 12.04 11.49
C ALA A 248 -32.97 13.04 11.73
N GLY A 249 -33.20 14.33 11.45
CA GLY A 249 -32.19 15.40 11.63
C GLY A 249 -31.54 15.46 13.04
N CYS A 250 -32.26 15.01 14.08
CA CYS A 250 -31.73 14.96 15.45
C CYS A 250 -30.66 13.88 15.68
N LEU A 251 -30.54 12.86 14.81
CA LEU A 251 -29.53 11.81 14.90
C LEU A 251 -28.24 12.14 14.13
N LEU A 252 -28.20 13.22 13.36
CA LEU A 252 -27.04 13.60 12.55
C LEU A 252 -25.82 13.95 13.40
N ILE A 253 -26.00 14.65 14.54
CA ILE A 253 -24.88 15.05 15.41
C ILE A 253 -24.22 13.85 16.11
N PRO A 254 -24.97 12.98 16.83
CA PRO A 254 -24.39 11.77 17.41
C PRO A 254 -23.73 10.88 16.36
N TYR A 255 -24.36 10.73 15.21
CA TYR A 255 -23.82 9.99 14.08
C TYR A 255 -22.46 10.57 13.61
N ALA A 256 -22.40 11.89 13.36
CA ALA A 256 -21.18 12.56 12.91
C ALA A 256 -20.02 12.38 13.92
N LEU A 257 -20.33 12.45 15.22
CA LEU A 257 -19.32 12.25 16.27
C LEU A 257 -18.80 10.81 16.32
N VAL A 258 -19.68 9.82 16.22
CA VAL A 258 -19.27 8.39 16.17
C VAL A 258 -18.44 8.13 14.93
N MET A 259 -18.85 8.63 13.76
CA MET A 259 -18.14 8.48 12.51
C MET A 259 -16.76 9.17 12.56
N LEU A 260 -16.69 10.35 13.15
CA LEU A 260 -15.43 11.08 13.35
C LEU A 260 -14.47 10.26 14.25
N GLY A 261 -14.94 9.78 15.39
CA GLY A 261 -14.14 9.00 16.33
C GLY A 261 -13.57 7.73 15.68
N PHE A 262 -14.43 6.98 14.98
CA PHE A 262 -13.99 5.76 14.30
C PHE A 262 -13.02 6.05 13.14
N THR A 263 -13.29 7.09 12.35
CA THR A 263 -12.40 7.53 11.27
C THR A 263 -11.01 7.87 11.82
N LEU A 264 -10.93 8.61 12.93
CA LEU A 264 -9.64 8.95 13.57
C LEU A 264 -8.89 7.70 14.02
N VAL A 265 -9.57 6.73 14.64
CA VAL A 265 -8.95 5.45 15.04
C VAL A 265 -8.39 4.70 13.82
N MET A 266 -9.17 4.60 12.74
CA MET A 266 -8.73 3.93 11.52
C MET A 266 -7.56 4.64 10.86
N LEU A 267 -7.53 5.97 10.86
CA LEU A 267 -6.45 6.76 10.31
C LEU A 267 -5.16 6.60 11.12
N ILE A 268 -5.24 6.67 12.46
CA ILE A 268 -4.09 6.43 13.35
C ILE A 268 -3.54 5.02 13.12
N TRP A 269 -4.40 4.00 13.09
CA TRP A 269 -3.96 2.62 12.84
C TRP A 269 -3.31 2.47 11.46
N GLY A 270 -3.90 3.09 10.42
CA GLY A 270 -3.33 3.10 9.06
C GLY A 270 -1.95 3.74 9.00
N VAL A 271 -1.76 4.89 9.65
CA VAL A 271 -0.45 5.57 9.74
C VAL A 271 0.57 4.70 10.48
N LEU A 272 0.20 4.10 11.61
CA LEU A 272 1.08 3.22 12.36
C LEU A 272 1.49 1.99 11.55
N LEU A 273 0.54 1.37 10.85
CA LEU A 273 0.80 0.22 9.97
C LEU A 273 1.74 0.58 8.82
N LEU A 274 1.49 1.70 8.13
CA LEU A 274 2.36 2.19 7.06
C LEU A 274 3.77 2.53 7.58
N ASN A 275 3.88 3.09 8.78
CA ASN A 275 5.18 3.35 9.38
C ASN A 275 5.97 2.07 9.70
N GLN A 276 5.29 1.00 10.12
CA GLN A 276 5.91 -0.32 10.31
C GLN A 276 6.42 -0.89 8.98
N TYR A 277 5.65 -0.78 7.89
CA TYR A 277 6.10 -1.19 6.56
C TYR A 277 7.30 -0.38 6.07
N ARG A 278 7.27 0.94 6.27
CA ARG A 278 8.40 1.81 5.95
C ARG A 278 9.66 1.39 6.69
N ALA A 279 9.55 1.13 7.99
CA ALA A 279 10.68 0.67 8.81
C ALA A 279 11.21 -0.69 8.34
N LEU A 280 10.31 -1.63 7.99
CA LEU A 280 10.66 -2.94 7.45
C LEU A 280 11.46 -2.81 6.15
N PHE A 281 10.99 -2.00 5.19
CA PHE A 281 11.67 -1.81 3.90
C PHE A 281 13.00 -1.09 4.06
N ALA A 282 13.09 -0.10 4.96
CA ALA A 282 14.34 0.59 5.25
C ALA A 282 15.37 -0.34 5.92
N ALA A 283 14.94 -1.17 6.88
CA ALA A 283 15.80 -2.15 7.51
C ALA A 283 16.32 -3.21 6.52
N ALA A 284 15.43 -3.71 5.64
CA ALA A 284 15.83 -4.66 4.60
C ALA A 284 16.80 -4.05 3.58
N ALA A 285 16.63 -2.77 3.20
CA ALA A 285 17.53 -2.07 2.29
C ALA A 285 18.93 -1.85 2.87
N ASN A 286 19.04 -1.67 4.19
CA ASN A 286 20.31 -1.42 4.86
C ASN A 286 21.04 -2.73 5.28
N ALA A 287 20.36 -3.87 5.25
CA ALA A 287 20.93 -5.16 5.64
C ALA A 287 22.03 -5.65 4.67
N GLU A 288 22.10 -5.12 3.47
CA GLU A 288 23.10 -5.46 2.45
C GLU A 288 24.35 -4.59 2.55
N GLU A 289 24.24 -3.40 3.20
CA GLU A 289 25.38 -2.47 3.38
C GLU A 289 26.19 -2.77 4.66
N ALA A 290 25.71 -3.66 5.55
CA ALA A 290 26.32 -4.07 6.81
C ALA A 290 26.99 -5.45 6.70
#